data_50f6da570ccbaaefc950c25cf5b11556
#
_entry.id   50f6da570ccbaaefc950c25cf5b11556
#
_cell.length_a   1.000
_cell.length_b   1.000
_cell.length_c   1.000
_cell.angle_alpha   90.00
_cell.angle_beta   90.00
_cell.angle_gamma   90.00
#
_symmetry.space_group_name_H-M   'P 1'
#
loop_
_entity.id
_entity.type
_entity.pdbx_description
1 polymer ?
#
loop_
_entity_poly.entity_id
_entity_poly.type
_entity_poly.pdbx_seq_one_letter_code
_entity_poly.pdbx_strand_id
1 'polypeptide(L)'
;MADPTRISLNTATLQQWSLRECVEGCARYGISAIGPWRNKVHELGLDTATQIINDHGLQVSALCRGGMFTSLDDAGQRQAFDENRAAIDEAAALGAACLVLVVGGIPEGSKNIAAARAQVVDGIGELLDYARSARVPLAIEPLHPMYAADRACINTLSQANDVCDQLGEGVGVAIDVYHVWWDPELEKEIARARNRILGFHVSDWLLATQDLLLDRGMMGDGVIDIPQIQNWVEKAGY
;
A
#
# COMPACT_ATOMS: atom_id res chain seq x y z
N MET A 1 -8.51 17.01 -18.74
CA MET A 1 -8.39 17.09 -17.27
C MET A 1 -8.71 15.70 -16.74
N ALA A 2 -7.95 15.22 -15.77
CA ALA A 2 -8.28 13.95 -15.12
C ALA A 2 -9.65 14.05 -14.44
N ASP A 3 -10.42 12.97 -14.48
CA ASP A 3 -11.71 12.90 -13.80
C ASP A 3 -11.48 12.78 -12.28
N PRO A 4 -11.83 13.78 -11.47
CA PRO A 4 -11.57 13.77 -10.04
C PRO A 4 -12.33 12.65 -9.31
N THR A 5 -13.38 12.09 -9.91
CA THR A 5 -14.13 10.96 -9.33
C THR A 5 -13.34 9.65 -9.38
N ARG A 6 -12.28 9.58 -10.17
CA ARG A 6 -11.36 8.44 -10.27
C ARG A 6 -10.07 8.63 -9.46
N ILE A 7 -9.98 9.73 -8.69
CA ILE A 7 -8.79 10.05 -7.89
C ILE A 7 -9.08 9.78 -6.42
N SER A 8 -8.11 9.19 -5.74
CA SER A 8 -8.06 9.07 -4.29
C SER A 8 -6.87 9.85 -3.73
N LEU A 9 -7.10 10.64 -2.69
CA LEU A 9 -6.03 11.33 -1.98
C LEU A 9 -5.36 10.39 -0.98
N ASN A 10 -4.12 9.98 -1.23
CA ASN A 10 -3.29 9.34 -0.21
C ASN A 10 -2.80 10.42 0.79
N THR A 11 -3.11 10.24 2.08
CA THR A 11 -2.80 11.27 3.09
C THR A 11 -1.31 11.48 3.34
N ALA A 12 -0.43 10.57 2.86
CA ALA A 12 1.01 10.79 2.86
C ALA A 12 1.43 11.96 1.95
N THR A 13 0.63 12.32 0.95
CA THR A 13 0.88 13.46 0.07
C THR A 13 0.82 14.79 0.83
N LEU A 14 0.00 14.86 1.88
CA LEU A 14 -0.25 16.07 2.69
C LEU A 14 0.13 15.81 4.16
N GLN A 15 1.40 15.59 4.43
CA GLN A 15 1.86 15.19 5.76
C GLN A 15 1.56 16.22 6.86
N GLN A 16 1.56 17.52 6.52
CA GLN A 16 1.26 18.60 7.46
C GLN A 16 -0.23 18.72 7.80
N TRP A 17 -1.12 18.11 6.99
CA TRP A 17 -2.56 18.16 7.23
C TRP A 17 -3.01 17.04 8.14
N SER A 18 -3.93 17.34 9.05
CA SER A 18 -4.68 16.33 9.80
C SER A 18 -5.59 15.51 8.86
N LEU A 19 -6.08 14.37 9.33
CA LEU A 19 -7.06 13.60 8.56
C LEU A 19 -8.31 14.42 8.25
N ARG A 20 -8.80 15.23 9.20
CA ARG A 20 -9.94 16.13 9.01
C ARG A 20 -9.71 17.11 7.85
N GLU A 21 -8.56 17.80 7.82
CA GLU A 21 -8.22 18.74 6.76
C GLU A 21 -8.11 18.03 5.39
N CYS A 22 -7.58 16.80 5.35
CA CYS A 22 -7.53 15.98 4.13
C CYS A 22 -8.95 15.64 3.62
N VAL A 23 -9.86 15.23 4.51
CA VAL A 23 -11.26 14.91 4.18
C VAL A 23 -12.00 16.15 3.66
N GLU A 24 -11.92 17.28 4.37
CA GLU A 24 -12.52 18.55 3.97
C GLU A 24 -11.93 19.05 2.63
N GLY A 25 -10.62 18.85 2.43
CA GLY A 25 -9.95 19.15 1.17
C GLY A 25 -10.48 18.31 0.01
N CYS A 26 -10.62 16.99 0.19
CA CYS A 26 -11.23 16.12 -0.83
C CYS A 26 -12.62 16.60 -1.21
N ALA A 27 -13.50 16.84 -0.23
CA ALA A 27 -14.85 17.32 -0.48
C ALA A 27 -14.86 18.67 -1.23
N ARG A 28 -13.99 19.62 -0.83
CA ARG A 28 -13.87 20.93 -1.47
C ARG A 28 -13.47 20.86 -2.94
N TYR A 29 -12.61 19.93 -3.30
CA TYR A 29 -12.07 19.79 -4.66
C TYR A 29 -12.75 18.69 -5.49
N GLY A 30 -13.81 18.06 -4.97
CA GLY A 30 -14.59 17.03 -5.68
C GLY A 30 -13.84 15.71 -5.85
N ILE A 31 -12.84 15.43 -5.00
CA ILE A 31 -12.16 14.13 -4.92
C ILE A 31 -13.07 13.19 -4.14
N SER A 32 -13.42 12.05 -4.73
CA SER A 32 -14.43 11.13 -4.17
C SER A 32 -13.88 10.06 -3.23
N ALA A 33 -12.55 9.93 -3.13
CA ALA A 33 -11.93 8.88 -2.34
C ALA A 33 -10.69 9.36 -1.58
N ILE A 34 -10.38 8.67 -0.49
CA ILE A 34 -9.22 8.93 0.35
C ILE A 34 -8.51 7.62 0.72
N GLY A 35 -7.18 7.64 0.78
CA GLY A 35 -6.33 6.58 1.31
C GLY A 35 -5.66 7.06 2.62
N PRO A 36 -6.31 6.88 3.78
CA PRO A 36 -5.75 7.34 5.04
C PRO A 36 -4.57 6.49 5.46
N TRP A 37 -3.62 7.12 6.16
CA TRP A 37 -2.57 6.44 6.90
C TRP A 37 -2.99 6.22 8.34
N ARG A 38 -2.66 5.07 8.93
CA ARG A 38 -3.08 4.65 10.27
C ARG A 38 -2.70 5.65 11.36
N ASN A 39 -1.50 6.27 11.30
CA ASN A 39 -1.11 7.30 12.26
C ASN A 39 -2.11 8.47 12.29
N LYS A 40 -2.58 8.95 11.12
CA LYS A 40 -3.59 10.02 11.06
C LYS A 40 -4.98 9.57 11.54
N VAL A 41 -5.30 8.30 11.34
CA VAL A 41 -6.51 7.68 11.91
C VAL A 41 -6.41 7.62 13.43
N HIS A 42 -5.27 7.16 13.96
CA HIS A 42 -5.05 7.07 15.40
C HIS A 42 -5.03 8.43 16.09
N GLU A 43 -4.45 9.46 15.47
CA GLU A 43 -4.47 10.84 15.99
C GLU A 43 -5.89 11.40 16.17
N LEU A 44 -6.81 11.05 15.26
CA LEU A 44 -8.21 11.51 15.31
C LEU A 44 -9.11 10.57 16.12
N GLY A 45 -8.72 9.30 16.25
CA GLY A 45 -9.53 8.20 16.77
C GLY A 45 -10.39 7.55 15.69
N LEU A 46 -10.44 6.20 15.67
CA LEU A 46 -11.06 5.41 14.62
C LEU A 46 -12.54 5.75 14.36
N ASP A 47 -13.33 5.86 15.43
CA ASP A 47 -14.76 6.17 15.30
C ASP A 47 -14.99 7.56 14.67
N THR A 48 -14.21 8.55 15.12
CA THR A 48 -14.28 9.92 14.57
C THR A 48 -13.81 9.97 13.12
N ALA A 49 -12.75 9.23 12.79
CA ALA A 49 -12.23 9.12 11.43
C ALA A 49 -13.28 8.50 10.50
N THR A 50 -13.89 7.39 10.92
CA THR A 50 -14.95 6.72 10.16
C THR A 50 -16.14 7.65 9.95
N GLN A 51 -16.59 8.33 11.01
CA GLN A 51 -17.73 9.25 10.94
C GLN A 51 -17.46 10.41 9.95
N ILE A 52 -16.31 11.09 10.07
CA ILE A 52 -16.04 12.27 9.22
C ILE A 52 -15.88 11.89 7.75
N ILE A 53 -15.28 10.74 7.44
CA ILE A 53 -15.15 10.23 6.07
C ILE A 53 -16.54 9.96 5.49
N ASN A 54 -17.41 9.27 6.24
CA ASN A 54 -18.77 8.96 5.81
C ASN A 54 -19.64 10.20 5.66
N ASP A 55 -19.55 11.17 6.59
CA ASP A 55 -20.33 12.42 6.54
C ASP A 55 -20.01 13.26 5.29
N HIS A 56 -18.79 13.13 4.75
CA HIS A 56 -18.38 13.78 3.50
C HIS A 56 -18.59 12.90 2.25
N GLY A 57 -19.14 11.69 2.40
CA GLY A 57 -19.42 10.77 1.30
C GLY A 57 -18.18 10.24 0.59
N LEU A 58 -17.03 10.22 1.25
CA LEU A 58 -15.79 9.71 0.67
C LEU A 58 -15.70 8.18 0.77
N GLN A 59 -15.17 7.56 -0.28
CA GLN A 59 -14.77 6.16 -0.25
C GLN A 59 -13.36 6.02 0.31
N VAL A 60 -13.08 4.93 1.01
CA VAL A 60 -11.71 4.62 1.46
C VAL A 60 -11.08 3.64 0.46
N SER A 61 -10.19 4.15 -0.39
CA SER A 61 -9.54 3.34 -1.44
C SER A 61 -8.56 2.31 -0.88
N ALA A 62 -7.90 2.62 0.22
CA ALA A 62 -7.01 1.72 0.94
C ALA A 62 -6.73 2.27 2.33
N LEU A 63 -6.40 1.42 3.31
CA LEU A 63 -5.75 1.83 4.54
C LEU A 63 -4.25 1.58 4.44
N CYS A 64 -3.41 2.56 4.73
CA CYS A 64 -1.97 2.45 4.82
C CYS A 64 -1.52 2.57 6.29
N ARG A 65 -0.74 1.68 6.83
CA ARG A 65 -0.28 0.42 6.30
C ARG A 65 -0.27 -0.68 7.37
N GLY A 66 -0.43 -1.92 6.96
CA GLY A 66 0.00 -3.10 7.71
C GLY A 66 1.39 -3.57 7.24
N GLY A 67 1.78 -4.78 7.66
CA GLY A 67 3.03 -5.42 7.25
C GLY A 67 4.04 -5.59 8.38
N MET A 68 5.33 -5.36 8.11
CA MET A 68 6.45 -5.48 9.06
C MET A 68 6.55 -6.87 9.69
N PHE A 69 6.40 -7.93 8.86
CA PHE A 69 6.35 -9.33 9.33
C PHE A 69 7.68 -9.89 9.81
N THR A 70 8.79 -9.23 9.47
CA THR A 70 10.13 -9.77 9.68
C THR A 70 10.63 -9.53 11.11
N SER A 71 11.04 -10.60 11.79
CA SER A 71 11.63 -10.54 13.14
C SER A 71 12.63 -11.68 13.32
N LEU A 72 13.58 -11.52 14.28
CA LEU A 72 14.51 -12.60 14.67
C LEU A 72 13.94 -13.55 15.70
N ASP A 73 12.92 -13.13 16.43
CA ASP A 73 12.34 -13.92 17.53
C ASP A 73 10.82 -14.06 17.43
N ASP A 74 10.30 -15.04 18.14
CA ASP A 74 8.87 -15.34 18.18
C ASP A 74 8.04 -14.22 18.82
N ALA A 75 8.63 -13.40 19.69
CA ALA A 75 7.91 -12.31 20.33
C ALA A 75 7.61 -11.19 19.31
N GLY A 76 8.60 -10.82 18.49
CA GLY A 76 8.40 -9.85 17.43
C GLY A 76 7.48 -10.36 16.33
N GLN A 77 7.50 -11.67 16.01
CA GLN A 77 6.56 -12.25 15.06
C GLN A 77 5.12 -12.20 15.59
N ARG A 78 4.88 -12.53 16.86
CA ARG A 78 3.57 -12.40 17.50
C ARG A 78 3.10 -10.95 17.53
N GLN A 79 3.99 -10.01 17.87
CA GLN A 79 3.65 -8.58 17.84
C GLN A 79 3.24 -8.13 16.45
N ALA A 80 3.99 -8.52 15.41
CA ALA A 80 3.63 -8.21 14.02
C ALA A 80 2.26 -8.79 13.65
N PHE A 81 1.95 -10.02 14.08
CA PHE A 81 0.66 -10.63 13.84
C PHE A 81 -0.48 -9.84 14.50
N ASP A 82 -0.35 -9.49 15.78
CA ASP A 82 -1.37 -8.73 16.52
C ASP A 82 -1.59 -7.33 15.94
N GLU A 83 -0.50 -6.65 15.56
CA GLU A 83 -0.55 -5.33 14.90
C GLU A 83 -1.26 -5.39 13.54
N ASN A 84 -1.04 -6.44 12.76
CA ASN A 84 -1.71 -6.61 11.47
C ASN A 84 -3.19 -7.00 11.64
N ARG A 85 -3.55 -7.77 12.66
CA ARG A 85 -4.96 -7.99 13.00
C ARG A 85 -5.68 -6.69 13.34
N ALA A 86 -5.06 -5.85 14.18
CA ALA A 86 -5.60 -4.53 14.48
C ALA A 86 -5.74 -3.67 13.22
N ALA A 87 -4.76 -3.70 12.30
CA ALA A 87 -4.84 -2.99 11.02
C ALA A 87 -5.98 -3.50 10.13
N ILE A 88 -6.26 -4.80 10.14
CA ILE A 88 -7.42 -5.39 9.42
C ILE A 88 -8.73 -4.90 10.03
N ASP A 89 -8.85 -4.86 11.37
CA ASP A 89 -10.05 -4.37 12.07
C ASP A 89 -10.29 -2.89 11.75
N GLU A 90 -9.24 -2.07 11.76
CA GLU A 90 -9.31 -0.65 11.37
C GLU A 90 -9.74 -0.47 9.91
N ALA A 91 -9.17 -1.27 9.00
CA ALA A 91 -9.54 -1.25 7.58
C ALA A 91 -11.02 -1.63 7.38
N ALA A 92 -11.49 -2.66 8.08
CA ALA A 92 -12.89 -3.08 8.06
C ALA A 92 -13.82 -1.99 8.59
N ALA A 93 -13.47 -1.36 9.73
CA ALA A 93 -14.26 -0.28 10.34
C ALA A 93 -14.36 0.95 9.42
N LEU A 94 -13.29 1.28 8.71
CA LEU A 94 -13.26 2.38 7.74
C LEU A 94 -13.94 2.03 6.41
N GLY A 95 -14.29 0.77 6.16
CA GLY A 95 -14.79 0.31 4.87
C GLY A 95 -13.75 0.40 3.75
N ALA A 96 -12.47 0.23 4.09
CA ALA A 96 -11.38 0.31 3.13
C ALA A 96 -11.44 -0.82 2.10
N ALA A 97 -11.19 -0.50 0.83
CA ALA A 97 -11.19 -1.49 -0.24
C ALA A 97 -10.06 -2.53 -0.08
N CYS A 98 -8.95 -2.16 0.55
CA CYS A 98 -7.86 -3.07 0.91
C CYS A 98 -7.00 -2.51 2.05
N LEU A 99 -6.18 -3.37 2.66
CA LEU A 99 -5.07 -2.99 3.55
C LEU A 99 -3.76 -3.12 2.77
N VAL A 100 -3.03 -2.02 2.61
CA VAL A 100 -1.70 -2.03 1.98
C VAL A 100 -0.67 -2.56 2.95
N LEU A 101 0.16 -3.50 2.48
CA LEU A 101 1.21 -4.14 3.26
C LEU A 101 2.61 -3.70 2.81
N VAL A 102 3.33 -3.01 3.69
CA VAL A 102 4.78 -2.80 3.61
C VAL A 102 5.43 -3.90 4.46
N VAL A 103 5.96 -4.91 3.81
CA VAL A 103 6.14 -6.25 4.40
C VAL A 103 7.26 -6.40 5.44
N GLY A 104 8.17 -5.43 5.56
CA GLY A 104 9.36 -5.52 6.41
C GLY A 104 10.62 -5.85 5.63
N GLY A 105 11.74 -5.28 6.06
CA GLY A 105 13.08 -5.50 5.51
C GLY A 105 13.78 -6.71 6.14
N ILE A 106 15.11 -6.69 6.12
CA ILE A 106 15.93 -7.71 6.81
C ILE A 106 15.96 -7.35 8.30
N PRO A 107 15.59 -8.25 9.22
CA PRO A 107 15.67 -7.95 10.65
C PRO A 107 17.09 -7.54 11.07
N GLU A 108 17.21 -6.57 11.99
CA GLU A 108 18.49 -6.14 12.49
C GLU A 108 19.29 -7.32 13.05
N GLY A 109 20.56 -7.43 12.69
CA GLY A 109 21.42 -8.57 13.03
C GLY A 109 21.33 -9.76 12.08
N SER A 110 20.35 -9.82 11.15
CA SER A 110 20.28 -10.82 10.09
C SER A 110 21.06 -10.37 8.84
N LYS A 111 21.50 -11.38 8.06
CA LYS A 111 22.04 -11.20 6.70
C LYS A 111 21.27 -12.06 5.68
N ASN A 112 20.13 -12.61 6.07
CA ASN A 112 19.41 -13.61 5.29
C ASN A 112 18.07 -13.04 4.75
N ILE A 113 18.13 -12.43 3.57
CA ILE A 113 16.93 -11.89 2.91
C ILE A 113 15.95 -12.98 2.49
N ALA A 114 16.44 -14.20 2.19
CA ALA A 114 15.56 -15.31 1.82
C ALA A 114 14.70 -15.76 3.01
N ALA A 115 15.28 -15.80 4.22
CA ALA A 115 14.52 -16.08 5.43
C ALA A 115 13.50 -14.96 5.73
N ALA A 116 13.84 -13.68 5.52
CA ALA A 116 12.92 -12.57 5.66
C ALA A 116 11.72 -12.71 4.70
N ARG A 117 11.96 -13.09 3.44
CA ARG A 117 10.89 -13.35 2.46
C ARG A 117 9.99 -14.51 2.85
N ALA A 118 10.56 -15.59 3.41
CA ALA A 118 9.77 -16.71 3.91
C ALA A 118 8.85 -16.27 5.07
N GLN A 119 9.35 -15.48 6.02
CA GLN A 119 8.54 -14.91 7.11
C GLN A 119 7.39 -14.04 6.59
N VAL A 120 7.60 -13.29 5.50
CA VAL A 120 6.53 -12.50 4.86
C VAL A 120 5.43 -13.41 4.34
N VAL A 121 5.78 -14.48 3.63
CA VAL A 121 4.80 -15.44 3.10
C VAL A 121 4.02 -16.10 4.23
N ASP A 122 4.72 -16.59 5.26
CA ASP A 122 4.12 -17.26 6.41
C ASP A 122 3.19 -16.29 7.19
N GLY A 123 3.67 -15.08 7.47
CA GLY A 123 2.89 -14.07 8.19
C GLY A 123 1.63 -13.59 7.46
N ILE A 124 1.70 -13.38 6.14
CA ILE A 124 0.51 -13.07 5.34
C ILE A 124 -0.44 -14.28 5.32
N GLY A 125 0.11 -15.49 5.13
CA GLY A 125 -0.68 -16.72 5.12
C GLY A 125 -1.47 -16.94 6.41
N GLU A 126 -0.86 -16.68 7.56
CA GLU A 126 -1.50 -16.80 8.88
C GLU A 126 -2.66 -15.79 9.08
N LEU A 127 -2.58 -14.61 8.45
CA LEU A 127 -3.60 -13.57 8.53
C LEU A 127 -4.77 -13.76 7.56
N LEU A 128 -4.61 -14.57 6.51
CA LEU A 128 -5.57 -14.60 5.40
C LEU A 128 -6.99 -14.97 5.80
N ASP A 129 -7.17 -15.98 6.65
CA ASP A 129 -8.51 -16.39 7.07
C ASP A 129 -9.20 -15.31 7.91
N TYR A 130 -8.42 -14.60 8.72
CA TYR A 130 -8.92 -13.44 9.47
C TYR A 130 -9.32 -12.29 8.54
N ALA A 131 -8.45 -11.93 7.60
CA ALA A 131 -8.68 -10.87 6.63
C ALA A 131 -9.91 -11.17 5.73
N ARG A 132 -10.05 -12.43 5.28
CA ARG A 132 -11.23 -12.88 4.52
C ARG A 132 -12.52 -12.77 5.33
N SER A 133 -12.49 -13.16 6.61
CA SER A 133 -13.64 -13.05 7.51
C SER A 133 -14.05 -11.60 7.73
N ALA A 134 -13.07 -10.68 7.83
CA ALA A 134 -13.27 -9.24 7.90
C ALA A 134 -13.62 -8.60 6.55
N ARG A 135 -13.52 -9.33 5.43
CA ARG A 135 -13.68 -8.85 4.05
C ARG A 135 -12.70 -7.73 3.68
N VAL A 136 -11.47 -7.83 4.15
CA VAL A 136 -10.39 -6.88 3.89
C VAL A 136 -9.33 -7.58 3.03
N PRO A 137 -9.27 -7.34 1.71
CA PRO A 137 -8.17 -7.84 0.89
C PRO A 137 -6.83 -7.27 1.33
N LEU A 138 -5.77 -8.09 1.28
CA LEU A 138 -4.41 -7.70 1.62
C LEU A 138 -3.63 -7.34 0.34
N ALA A 139 -3.13 -6.11 0.23
CA ALA A 139 -2.43 -5.60 -0.95
C ALA A 139 -0.93 -5.51 -0.67
N ILE A 140 -0.11 -6.41 -1.23
CA ILE A 140 1.34 -6.36 -1.11
C ILE A 140 1.86 -5.20 -1.97
N GLU A 141 2.58 -4.26 -1.36
CA GLU A 141 3.25 -3.18 -2.07
C GLU A 141 4.75 -3.50 -2.17
N PRO A 142 5.27 -3.88 -3.37
CA PRO A 142 6.70 -4.01 -3.56
C PRO A 142 7.36 -2.64 -3.50
N LEU A 143 8.36 -2.47 -2.64
CA LEU A 143 9.08 -1.21 -2.51
C LEU A 143 10.37 -1.21 -3.34
N HIS A 144 10.81 -0.02 -3.77
CA HIS A 144 12.06 0.16 -4.48
C HIS A 144 13.22 -0.59 -3.79
N PRO A 145 14.15 -1.23 -4.51
CA PRO A 145 15.27 -2.00 -3.94
C PRO A 145 16.11 -1.26 -2.92
N MET A 146 16.11 0.07 -2.94
CA MET A 146 16.78 0.87 -1.92
C MET A 146 16.25 0.61 -0.50
N TYR A 147 15.03 0.10 -0.37
CA TYR A 147 14.38 -0.23 0.91
C TYR A 147 14.47 -1.72 1.28
N ALA A 148 15.25 -2.52 0.55
CA ALA A 148 15.31 -3.97 0.78
C ALA A 148 15.80 -4.35 2.18
N ALA A 149 16.66 -3.52 2.77
CA ALA A 149 17.23 -3.78 4.08
C ALA A 149 16.31 -3.37 5.24
N ASP A 150 15.60 -2.23 5.13
CA ASP A 150 14.95 -1.59 6.28
C ASP A 150 13.41 -1.63 6.25
N ARG A 151 12.79 -1.68 5.07
CA ARG A 151 11.33 -1.52 4.96
C ARG A 151 10.60 -2.66 4.27
N ALA A 152 11.16 -3.21 3.18
CA ALA A 152 10.49 -4.27 2.43
C ALA A 152 11.48 -5.15 1.69
N CYS A 153 11.50 -6.45 1.98
CA CYS A 153 12.31 -7.43 1.26
C CYS A 153 11.64 -7.94 -0.04
N ILE A 154 10.41 -7.51 -0.34
CA ILE A 154 9.73 -7.69 -1.63
C ILE A 154 9.92 -6.41 -2.43
N ASN A 155 10.68 -6.47 -3.55
CA ASN A 155 11.18 -5.29 -4.25
C ASN A 155 10.83 -5.23 -5.74
N THR A 156 10.20 -6.27 -6.27
CA THR A 156 9.69 -6.31 -7.64
C THR A 156 8.25 -6.77 -7.64
N LEU A 157 7.50 -6.36 -8.68
CA LEU A 157 6.12 -6.83 -8.85
C LEU A 157 6.09 -8.35 -9.09
N SER A 158 7.12 -8.92 -9.72
CA SER A 158 7.28 -10.38 -9.88
C SER A 158 7.29 -11.10 -8.53
N GLN A 159 8.07 -10.61 -7.55
CA GLN A 159 8.12 -11.20 -6.21
C GLN A 159 6.77 -11.10 -5.48
N ALA A 160 6.07 -9.97 -5.61
CA ALA A 160 4.74 -9.82 -5.04
C ALA A 160 3.73 -10.78 -5.69
N ASN A 161 3.78 -10.94 -7.01
CA ASN A 161 2.97 -11.91 -7.74
C ASN A 161 3.24 -13.35 -7.32
N ASP A 162 4.51 -13.72 -7.08
CA ASP A 162 4.86 -15.07 -6.59
C ASP A 162 4.21 -15.37 -5.24
N VAL A 163 4.19 -14.40 -4.32
CA VAL A 163 3.48 -14.53 -3.04
C VAL A 163 1.97 -14.68 -3.26
N CYS A 164 1.38 -13.87 -4.15
CA CYS A 164 -0.04 -13.97 -4.48
C CYS A 164 -0.39 -15.33 -5.11
N ASP A 165 0.46 -15.86 -5.99
CA ASP A 165 0.24 -17.17 -6.61
C ASP A 165 0.32 -18.31 -5.58
N GLN A 166 1.20 -18.18 -4.58
CA GLN A 166 1.34 -19.16 -3.50
C GLN A 166 0.16 -19.14 -2.52
N LEU A 167 -0.33 -17.95 -2.16
CA LEU A 167 -1.34 -17.75 -1.11
C LEU A 167 -2.79 -17.75 -1.63
N GLY A 168 -2.99 -17.42 -2.89
CA GLY A 168 -4.28 -17.49 -3.56
C GLY A 168 -5.23 -16.34 -3.24
N GLU A 169 -6.51 -16.65 -3.00
CA GLU A 169 -7.56 -15.67 -2.82
C GLU A 169 -7.39 -14.82 -1.54
N GLY A 170 -7.78 -13.55 -1.60
CA GLY A 170 -7.71 -12.60 -0.48
C GLY A 170 -6.42 -11.79 -0.41
N VAL A 171 -5.44 -12.10 -1.26
CA VAL A 171 -4.21 -11.32 -1.41
C VAL A 171 -4.04 -10.85 -2.85
N GLY A 172 -3.55 -9.63 -3.01
CA GLY A 172 -3.24 -9.01 -4.30
C GLY A 172 -2.09 -8.02 -4.16
N VAL A 173 -1.95 -7.13 -5.12
CA VAL A 173 -0.84 -6.18 -5.18
C VAL A 173 -1.32 -4.74 -5.17
N ALA A 174 -0.57 -3.87 -4.50
CA ALA A 174 -0.64 -2.42 -4.68
C ALA A 174 0.57 -2.01 -5.53
N ILE A 175 0.32 -1.35 -6.65
CA ILE A 175 1.35 -0.88 -7.57
C ILE A 175 1.59 0.60 -7.30
N ASP A 176 2.69 0.95 -6.62
CA ASP A 176 3.18 2.31 -6.53
C ASP A 176 4.23 2.51 -7.63
N VAL A 177 3.92 3.36 -8.61
CA VAL A 177 4.81 3.63 -9.74
C VAL A 177 6.19 4.08 -9.28
N TYR A 178 6.28 4.82 -8.18
CA TYR A 178 7.54 5.31 -7.61
C TYR A 178 8.50 4.18 -7.21
N HIS A 179 7.94 3.03 -6.86
CA HIS A 179 8.73 1.89 -6.41
C HIS A 179 9.10 0.92 -7.52
N VAL A 180 8.35 0.90 -8.64
CA VAL A 180 8.49 -0.15 -9.66
C VAL A 180 8.81 0.36 -11.07
N TRP A 181 8.82 1.67 -11.32
CA TRP A 181 9.01 2.26 -12.65
C TRP A 181 10.28 1.83 -13.37
N TRP A 182 11.33 1.50 -12.63
CA TRP A 182 12.65 1.11 -13.10
C TRP A 182 12.72 -0.36 -13.60
N ASP A 183 11.72 -1.19 -13.28
CA ASP A 183 11.73 -2.64 -13.54
C ASP A 183 11.42 -2.90 -15.04
N PRO A 184 12.36 -3.47 -15.82
CA PRO A 184 12.13 -3.76 -17.24
C PRO A 184 11.04 -4.81 -17.49
N GLU A 185 10.67 -5.62 -16.49
CA GLU A 185 9.60 -6.63 -16.60
C GLU A 185 8.23 -6.11 -16.14
N LEU A 186 8.12 -4.80 -15.82
CA LEU A 186 6.93 -4.21 -15.19
C LEU A 186 5.65 -4.47 -15.99
N GLU A 187 5.65 -4.25 -17.32
CA GLU A 187 4.47 -4.49 -18.18
C GLU A 187 3.97 -5.93 -18.08
N LYS A 188 4.89 -6.87 -18.19
CA LYS A 188 4.61 -8.32 -18.12
C LYS A 188 4.03 -8.69 -16.74
N GLU A 189 4.61 -8.17 -15.68
CA GLU A 189 4.19 -8.49 -14.31
C GLU A 189 2.88 -7.79 -13.94
N ILE A 190 2.57 -6.62 -14.50
CA ILE A 190 1.23 -6.00 -14.42
C ILE A 190 0.19 -6.88 -15.11
N ALA A 191 0.49 -7.38 -16.31
CA ALA A 191 -0.40 -8.30 -17.01
C ALA A 191 -0.64 -9.61 -16.25
N ARG A 192 0.39 -10.14 -15.55
CA ARG A 192 0.31 -11.31 -14.66
C ARG A 192 -0.58 -11.04 -13.44
N ALA A 193 -0.53 -9.82 -12.90
CA ALA A 193 -1.33 -9.38 -11.76
C ALA A 193 -2.83 -9.17 -12.09
N ARG A 194 -3.28 -9.49 -13.29
CA ARG A 194 -4.65 -9.31 -13.74
C ARG A 194 -5.67 -9.81 -12.72
N ASN A 195 -6.67 -8.96 -12.42
CA ASN A 195 -7.73 -9.17 -11.43
C ASN A 195 -7.24 -9.26 -9.96
N ARG A 196 -5.97 -8.94 -9.70
CA ARG A 196 -5.38 -8.92 -8.34
C ARG A 196 -4.76 -7.57 -7.99
N ILE A 197 -4.89 -6.57 -8.86
CA ILE A 197 -4.43 -5.21 -8.57
C ILE A 197 -5.49 -4.57 -7.65
N LEU A 198 -5.10 -4.26 -6.42
CA LEU A 198 -5.96 -3.72 -5.38
C LEU A 198 -5.73 -2.23 -5.14
N GLY A 199 -4.60 -1.69 -5.59
CA GLY A 199 -4.25 -0.28 -5.48
C GLY A 199 -3.30 0.15 -6.59
N PHE A 200 -3.44 1.40 -7.04
CA PHE A 200 -2.54 2.05 -7.98
C PHE A 200 -2.16 3.42 -7.42
N HIS A 201 -0.91 3.53 -6.94
CA HIS A 201 -0.39 4.74 -6.32
C HIS A 201 0.52 5.48 -7.30
N VAL A 202 0.38 6.80 -7.35
CA VAL A 202 1.10 7.65 -8.29
C VAL A 202 1.80 8.81 -7.58
N SER A 203 3.07 8.95 -7.85
CA SER A 203 3.94 10.09 -7.59
C SER A 203 5.09 10.02 -8.57
N ASP A 204 5.90 11.05 -8.70
CA ASP A 204 6.96 11.04 -9.70
C ASP A 204 8.35 10.96 -9.09
N TRP A 205 9.31 10.46 -9.86
CA TRP A 205 10.72 10.35 -9.47
C TRP A 205 11.50 11.52 -10.02
N LEU A 206 11.97 12.41 -9.13
CA LEU A 206 12.81 13.52 -9.50
C LEU A 206 14.26 13.07 -9.70
N LEU A 207 14.90 13.50 -10.82
CA LEU A 207 16.31 13.15 -11.09
C LEU A 207 17.27 13.65 -10.01
N ALA A 208 16.95 14.76 -9.36
CA ALA A 208 17.77 15.38 -8.32
C ALA A 208 17.26 15.07 -6.90
N THR A 209 16.47 14.00 -6.72
CA THR A 209 15.91 13.65 -5.41
C THR A 209 16.99 13.56 -4.33
N GLN A 210 16.69 14.14 -3.16
CA GLN A 210 17.58 14.12 -1.98
C GLN A 210 17.08 13.15 -0.90
N ASP A 211 15.79 12.80 -0.95
CA ASP A 211 15.15 11.89 0.00
C ASP A 211 14.07 11.05 -0.71
N LEU A 212 14.23 9.72 -0.65
CA LEU A 212 13.35 8.80 -1.36
C LEU A 212 11.92 8.75 -0.80
N LEU A 213 11.68 9.27 0.38
CA LEU A 213 10.35 9.28 0.99
C LEU A 213 9.68 10.65 0.87
N LEU A 214 10.44 11.73 1.16
CA LEU A 214 9.88 13.06 1.35
C LEU A 214 10.04 13.98 0.13
N ASP A 215 10.89 13.61 -0.82
CA ASP A 215 11.19 14.42 -2.02
C ASP A 215 10.66 13.74 -3.29
N ARG A 216 9.37 13.34 -3.24
CA ARG A 216 8.66 12.82 -4.41
C ARG A 216 8.05 13.96 -5.21
N GLY A 217 8.16 13.87 -6.53
CA GLY A 217 7.54 14.83 -7.46
C GLY A 217 6.03 14.64 -7.59
N MET A 218 5.34 15.70 -7.99
CA MET A 218 3.99 15.59 -8.54
C MET A 218 4.03 14.93 -9.91
N MET A 219 2.94 14.30 -10.30
CA MET A 219 2.82 13.58 -11.57
C MET A 219 3.14 14.48 -12.76
N GLY A 220 4.21 14.17 -13.49
CA GLY A 220 4.71 14.92 -14.64
C GLY A 220 5.93 15.81 -14.34
N ASP A 221 6.36 15.91 -13.08
CA ASP A 221 7.56 16.67 -12.70
C ASP A 221 8.85 15.85 -12.82
N GLY A 222 8.73 14.53 -12.92
CA GLY A 222 9.87 13.60 -12.93
C GLY A 222 10.02 12.80 -14.21
N VAL A 223 10.50 11.56 -14.06
CA VAL A 223 10.91 10.71 -15.19
C VAL A 223 10.01 9.50 -15.43
N ILE A 224 8.99 9.29 -14.58
CA ILE A 224 8.14 8.10 -14.68
C ILE A 224 7.12 8.29 -15.81
N ASP A 225 7.04 7.35 -16.74
CA ASP A 225 5.95 7.33 -17.73
C ASP A 225 4.66 6.80 -17.08
N ILE A 226 4.08 7.64 -16.20
CA ILE A 226 2.85 7.33 -15.47
C ILE A 226 1.69 6.98 -16.41
N PRO A 227 1.45 7.73 -17.53
CA PRO A 227 0.39 7.40 -18.47
C PRO A 227 0.54 6.00 -19.10
N GLN A 228 1.77 5.58 -19.40
CA GLN A 228 2.04 4.26 -19.95
C GLN A 228 1.74 3.17 -18.93
N ILE A 229 2.21 3.33 -17.68
CA ILE A 229 1.96 2.37 -16.59
C ILE A 229 0.46 2.29 -16.29
N GLN A 230 -0.23 3.44 -16.23
CA GLN A 230 -1.68 3.48 -16.06
C GLN A 230 -2.40 2.67 -17.14
N ASN A 231 -2.02 2.83 -18.41
CA ASN A 231 -2.62 2.06 -19.51
C ASN A 231 -2.41 0.56 -19.35
N TRP A 232 -1.25 0.10 -18.85
CA TRP A 232 -1.04 -1.32 -18.54
C TRP A 232 -1.94 -1.81 -17.40
N VAL A 233 -2.05 -1.02 -16.33
CA VAL A 233 -2.88 -1.32 -15.15
C VAL A 233 -4.37 -1.40 -15.52
N GLU A 234 -4.87 -0.44 -16.31
CA GLU A 234 -6.25 -0.46 -16.80
C GLU A 234 -6.52 -1.67 -17.72
N LYS A 235 -5.59 -2.03 -18.61
CA LYS A 235 -5.69 -3.26 -19.43
C LYS A 235 -5.69 -4.54 -18.60
N ALA A 236 -5.05 -4.52 -17.43
CA ALA A 236 -5.06 -5.63 -16.49
C ALA A 236 -6.33 -5.71 -15.64
N GLY A 237 -7.26 -4.75 -15.80
CA GLY A 237 -8.62 -4.80 -15.20
C GLY A 237 -8.80 -4.02 -13.90
N TYR A 238 -7.90 -3.07 -13.61
CA TYR A 238 -8.03 -2.16 -12.46
C TYR A 238 -8.97 -0.99 -12.76
#